data_7f9243267673e32c8f1ae29207ba34f6
#
_entry.id   7f9243267673e32c8f1ae29207ba34f6
#
_cell.length_a   1.000
_cell.length_b   1.000
_cell.length_c   1.000
_cell.angle_alpha   90.00
_cell.angle_beta   90.00
_cell.angle_gamma   90.00
#
_symmetry.space_group_name_H-M   'P 1'
#
loop_
_entity.id
_entity.type
_entity.pdbx_description
1 polymer ?
#
loop_
_entity_poly.entity_id
_entity_poly.type
_entity_poly.pdbx_seq_one_letter_code
_entity_poly.pdbx_strand_id
1 'polypeptide(L)'
;MTYDTKVTALIMAGKRSGALDPLAERAGVAQKAVVPVNGVPMVARVADAIAACPEVATIRIIAHEPDEIAAQPGIAKLIEEGRLSFAPGKFNIVDSVFSGAEDADFPLLITTADNCLVTPEGYSEFIGKCLEAQAGGAAGLARKEDVQAADPEGQKRFYEFRDGGFSNCNMYWIGSAKALSAAEIMREGGQFVKFPRRIIKAFGLVNLIRFRFGTGSKEKLFEQVSKRFGFKLVPVELSDGHFAIDVDNERTFAVTEKILKRREGDRTSA
;
A
#
# COMPACT_ATOMS: atom_id res chain seq x y z
N MET A 1 -13.66 10.85 -15.74
CA MET A 1 -13.77 12.19 -15.08
C MET A 1 -12.37 12.60 -14.67
N THR A 2 -11.88 13.73 -15.10
CA THR A 2 -10.61 14.30 -14.64
C THR A 2 -10.88 15.03 -13.34
N TYR A 3 -10.35 14.53 -12.23
CA TYR A 3 -10.37 15.23 -10.95
C TYR A 3 -9.26 16.28 -10.98
N ASP A 4 -9.58 17.54 -10.61
CA ASP A 4 -8.57 18.61 -10.47
C ASP A 4 -7.75 18.48 -9.16
N THR A 5 -8.09 17.48 -8.35
CA THR A 5 -7.43 17.21 -7.07
C THR A 5 -6.08 16.53 -7.30
N LYS A 6 -5.01 17.17 -6.83
CA LYS A 6 -3.65 16.63 -6.85
C LYS A 6 -3.38 15.81 -5.59
N VAL A 7 -2.77 14.66 -5.77
CA VAL A 7 -2.49 13.66 -4.74
C VAL A 7 -0.99 13.62 -4.45
N THR A 8 -0.62 13.57 -3.17
CA THR A 8 0.75 13.22 -2.76
C THR A 8 0.82 11.72 -2.49
N ALA A 9 1.73 11.02 -3.16
CA ALA A 9 1.94 9.59 -2.95
C ALA A 9 3.11 9.35 -1.97
N LEU A 10 2.86 8.53 -0.95
CA LEU A 10 3.85 8.08 0.03
C LEU A 10 4.20 6.62 -0.24
N ILE A 11 5.46 6.33 -0.55
CA ILE A 11 5.96 4.96 -0.75
C ILE A 11 6.74 4.55 0.50
N MET A 12 6.23 3.57 1.22
CA MET A 12 6.87 3.02 2.42
C MET A 12 8.00 2.08 2.01
N ALA A 13 9.25 2.53 2.15
CA ALA A 13 10.47 1.77 1.88
C ALA A 13 11.31 1.57 3.16
N GLY A 14 10.63 1.44 4.30
CA GLY A 14 11.29 1.29 5.59
C GLY A 14 11.98 -0.07 5.75
N LYS A 15 13.14 -0.06 6.40
CA LYS A 15 13.88 -1.26 6.82
C LYS A 15 13.32 -1.77 8.15
N ARG A 16 13.06 -3.06 8.25
CA ARG A 16 12.76 -3.66 9.56
C ARG A 16 14.03 -3.68 10.40
N SER A 17 13.91 -3.36 11.69
CA SER A 17 15.05 -3.49 12.62
C SER A 17 15.47 -4.95 12.75
N GLY A 18 16.76 -5.25 12.64
CA GLY A 18 17.30 -6.60 12.82
C GLY A 18 18.17 -7.06 11.64
N ALA A 19 18.14 -8.35 11.37
CA ALA A 19 18.90 -8.96 10.27
C ALA A 19 18.47 -8.43 8.90
N LEU A 20 19.38 -8.48 7.95
CA LEU A 20 19.10 -8.16 6.55
C LEU A 20 17.95 -9.03 6.04
N ASP A 21 17.08 -8.44 5.23
CA ASP A 21 15.98 -9.18 4.59
C ASP A 21 16.54 -10.29 3.70
N PRO A 22 16.04 -11.54 3.76
CA PRO A 22 16.59 -12.66 2.97
C PRO A 22 16.61 -12.42 1.46
N LEU A 23 15.64 -11.68 0.92
CA LEU A 23 15.64 -11.33 -0.51
C LEU A 23 16.74 -10.32 -0.83
N ALA A 24 17.01 -9.37 0.07
CA ALA A 24 18.10 -8.41 -0.08
C ALA A 24 19.47 -9.09 0.02
N GLU A 25 19.63 -10.01 0.99
CA GLU A 25 20.85 -10.80 1.16
C GLU A 25 21.14 -11.63 -0.11
N ARG A 26 20.14 -12.34 -0.64
CA ARG A 26 20.27 -13.12 -1.88
C ARG A 26 20.63 -12.24 -3.08
N ALA A 27 20.08 -11.05 -3.17
CA ALA A 27 20.32 -10.11 -4.26
C ALA A 27 21.64 -9.33 -4.10
N GLY A 28 22.33 -9.43 -2.96
CA GLY A 28 23.56 -8.69 -2.68
C GLY A 28 23.35 -7.17 -2.52
N VAL A 29 22.18 -6.75 -2.01
CA VAL A 29 21.81 -5.34 -1.80
C VAL A 29 21.55 -5.06 -0.32
N ALA A 30 21.68 -3.78 0.11
CA ALA A 30 21.57 -3.42 1.51
C ALA A 30 20.13 -3.38 2.06
N GLN A 31 19.12 -3.28 1.17
CA GLN A 31 17.74 -3.18 1.59
C GLN A 31 16.75 -3.79 0.60
N LYS A 32 15.62 -4.32 1.12
CA LYS A 32 14.60 -5.01 0.33
C LYS A 32 14.04 -4.15 -0.81
N ALA A 33 13.85 -2.86 -0.59
CA ALA A 33 13.24 -1.95 -1.56
C ALA A 33 13.98 -1.89 -2.92
N VAL A 34 15.30 -2.14 -2.93
CA VAL A 34 16.11 -2.13 -4.15
C VAL A 34 16.38 -3.53 -4.74
N VAL A 35 15.79 -4.59 -4.18
CA VAL A 35 15.85 -5.93 -4.78
C VAL A 35 15.27 -5.88 -6.20
N PRO A 36 16.03 -6.34 -7.23
CA PRO A 36 15.52 -6.32 -8.59
C PRO A 36 14.54 -7.47 -8.84
N VAL A 37 13.40 -7.14 -9.42
CA VAL A 37 12.42 -8.10 -9.94
C VAL A 37 12.40 -7.92 -11.47
N ASN A 38 12.77 -8.96 -12.21
CA ASN A 38 13.05 -8.86 -13.66
C ASN A 38 13.97 -7.70 -14.00
N GLY A 39 15.08 -7.56 -13.26
CA GLY A 39 16.11 -6.55 -13.52
C GLY A 39 15.77 -5.11 -13.12
N VAL A 40 14.57 -4.83 -12.61
CA VAL A 40 14.16 -3.49 -12.15
C VAL A 40 13.92 -3.51 -10.64
N PRO A 41 14.54 -2.61 -9.86
CA PRO A 41 14.32 -2.51 -8.43
C PRO A 41 12.85 -2.32 -8.07
N MET A 42 12.39 -3.00 -7.01
CA MET A 42 10.98 -2.96 -6.59
C MET A 42 10.48 -1.53 -6.41
N VAL A 43 11.21 -0.71 -5.66
CA VAL A 43 10.83 0.68 -5.40
C VAL A 43 10.73 1.52 -6.67
N ALA A 44 11.60 1.26 -7.66
CA ALA A 44 11.55 1.96 -8.95
C ALA A 44 10.30 1.60 -9.74
N ARG A 45 9.92 0.30 -9.78
CA ARG A 45 8.66 -0.13 -10.42
C ARG A 45 7.44 0.55 -9.80
N VAL A 46 7.38 0.62 -8.48
CA VAL A 46 6.27 1.26 -7.77
C VAL A 46 6.26 2.77 -8.04
N ALA A 47 7.41 3.43 -7.97
CA ALA A 47 7.52 4.86 -8.23
C ALA A 47 7.16 5.22 -9.69
N ASP A 48 7.61 4.44 -10.67
CA ASP A 48 7.27 4.62 -12.08
C ASP A 48 5.77 4.45 -12.34
N ALA A 49 5.15 3.42 -11.75
CA ALA A 49 3.71 3.21 -11.88
C ALA A 49 2.90 4.38 -11.30
N ILE A 50 3.31 4.89 -10.14
CA ILE A 50 2.67 6.05 -9.49
C ILE A 50 2.93 7.33 -10.28
N ALA A 51 4.16 7.52 -10.79
CA ALA A 51 4.51 8.70 -11.58
C ALA A 51 3.74 8.79 -12.91
N ALA A 52 3.26 7.66 -13.42
CA ALA A 52 2.42 7.60 -14.62
C ALA A 52 0.93 7.94 -14.33
N CYS A 53 0.52 8.06 -13.06
CA CYS A 53 -0.86 8.42 -12.70
C CYS A 53 -1.06 9.94 -12.83
N PRO A 54 -1.99 10.42 -13.63
CA PRO A 54 -2.21 11.86 -13.84
C PRO A 54 -2.71 12.60 -12.60
N GLU A 55 -3.32 11.89 -11.64
CA GLU A 55 -3.80 12.43 -10.37
C GLU A 55 -2.65 12.73 -9.40
N VAL A 56 -1.49 12.07 -9.54
CA VAL A 56 -0.37 12.20 -8.61
C VAL A 56 0.54 13.37 -9.01
N ALA A 57 0.65 14.36 -8.14
CA ALA A 57 1.53 15.52 -8.34
C ALA A 57 2.95 15.24 -7.84
N THR A 58 3.07 14.69 -6.63
CA THR A 58 4.36 14.47 -5.96
C THR A 58 4.44 13.08 -5.35
N ILE A 59 5.66 12.56 -5.31
CA ILE A 59 5.97 11.26 -4.70
C ILE A 59 6.95 11.51 -3.56
N ARG A 60 6.73 10.86 -2.43
CA ARG A 60 7.65 10.89 -1.30
C ARG A 60 7.96 9.46 -0.85
N ILE A 61 9.23 9.08 -0.92
CA ILE A 61 9.70 7.78 -0.43
C ILE A 61 10.13 7.93 1.02
N ILE A 62 9.59 7.07 1.88
CA ILE A 62 9.89 7.07 3.31
C ILE A 62 10.89 5.95 3.58
N ALA A 63 12.15 6.32 3.83
CA ALA A 63 13.26 5.39 3.98
C ALA A 63 14.15 5.76 5.16
N HIS A 64 14.84 4.76 5.75
CA HIS A 64 15.87 4.99 6.76
C HIS A 64 17.22 5.36 6.12
N GLU A 65 17.53 4.73 5.00
CA GLU A 65 18.77 4.89 4.24
C GLU A 65 18.40 5.19 2.78
N PRO A 66 18.23 6.47 2.39
CA PRO A 66 17.71 6.83 1.08
C PRO A 66 18.73 6.71 -0.07
N ASP A 67 20.04 6.73 0.21
CA ASP A 67 21.07 6.90 -0.81
C ASP A 67 21.06 5.79 -1.87
N GLU A 68 20.95 4.53 -1.43
CA GLU A 68 20.88 3.38 -2.36
C GLU A 68 19.62 3.41 -3.23
N ILE A 69 18.51 3.90 -2.69
CA ILE A 69 17.26 4.09 -3.45
C ILE A 69 17.41 5.24 -4.42
N ALA A 70 17.95 6.37 -3.98
CA ALA A 70 18.13 7.57 -4.80
C ALA A 70 19.06 7.32 -6.01
N ALA A 71 20.03 6.41 -5.85
CA ALA A 71 20.95 6.02 -6.92
C ALA A 71 20.29 5.17 -8.02
N GLN A 72 19.06 4.66 -7.85
CA GLN A 72 18.39 3.88 -8.89
C GLN A 72 17.96 4.79 -10.06
N PRO A 73 18.24 4.43 -11.33
CA PRO A 73 18.08 5.33 -12.48
C PRO A 73 16.67 5.95 -12.60
N GLY A 74 15.60 5.16 -12.42
CA GLY A 74 14.22 5.66 -12.46
C GLY A 74 13.93 6.65 -11.33
N ILE A 75 14.45 6.41 -10.13
CA ILE A 75 14.29 7.28 -8.96
C ILE A 75 15.08 8.59 -9.16
N ALA A 76 16.35 8.49 -9.59
CA ALA A 76 17.21 9.66 -9.86
C ALA A 76 16.54 10.62 -10.84
N LYS A 77 15.96 10.09 -11.92
CA LYS A 77 15.22 10.88 -12.91
C LYS A 77 14.03 11.64 -12.28
N LEU A 78 13.22 10.98 -11.47
CA LEU A 78 12.07 11.61 -10.80
C LEU A 78 12.51 12.70 -9.80
N ILE A 79 13.68 12.53 -9.16
CA ILE A 79 14.27 13.57 -8.30
C ILE A 79 14.71 14.78 -9.14
N GLU A 80 15.41 14.58 -10.26
CA GLU A 80 15.83 15.63 -11.17
C GLU A 80 14.64 16.42 -11.74
N GLU A 81 13.52 15.74 -12.00
CA GLU A 81 12.25 16.34 -12.44
C GLU A 81 11.52 17.10 -11.33
N GLY A 82 12.01 17.05 -10.09
CA GLY A 82 11.36 17.66 -8.92
C GLY A 82 10.06 16.96 -8.49
N ARG A 83 9.80 15.75 -8.99
CA ARG A 83 8.58 14.97 -8.73
C ARG A 83 8.71 14.02 -7.55
N LEU A 84 9.94 13.72 -7.10
CA LEU A 84 10.20 12.78 -6.02
C LEU A 84 11.12 13.38 -4.97
N SER A 85 10.76 13.18 -3.71
CA SER A 85 11.57 13.54 -2.54
C SER A 85 11.60 12.39 -1.53
N PHE A 86 12.42 12.53 -0.48
CA PHE A 86 12.52 11.56 0.62
C PHE A 86 12.03 12.15 1.93
N ALA A 87 11.47 11.28 2.78
CA ALA A 87 11.21 11.57 4.18
C ALA A 87 11.84 10.49 5.06
N PRO A 88 12.27 10.84 6.30
CA PRO A 88 12.90 9.89 7.20
C PRO A 88 11.96 8.76 7.61
N GLY A 89 12.38 7.51 7.41
CA GLY A 89 11.76 6.35 8.05
C GLY A 89 11.91 6.40 9.56
N LYS A 90 10.88 5.98 10.29
CA LYS A 90 10.85 5.95 11.76
C LYS A 90 10.74 4.51 12.25
N PHE A 91 10.90 4.32 13.57
CA PHE A 91 10.85 3.01 14.20
C PHE A 91 9.54 2.25 13.97
N ASN A 92 8.42 2.96 13.90
CA ASN A 92 7.13 2.35 13.58
C ASN A 92 6.50 2.98 12.33
N ILE A 93 5.56 2.23 11.74
CA ILE A 93 4.94 2.63 10.47
C ILE A 93 4.12 3.91 10.59
N VAL A 94 3.47 4.15 11.74
CA VAL A 94 2.63 5.34 11.94
C VAL A 94 3.51 6.58 12.00
N ASP A 95 4.61 6.56 12.76
CA ASP A 95 5.56 7.68 12.82
C ASP A 95 6.21 7.93 11.45
N SER A 96 6.44 6.87 10.66
CA SER A 96 6.93 6.99 9.30
C SER A 96 5.91 7.68 8.38
N VAL A 97 4.63 7.34 8.51
CA VAL A 97 3.55 8.02 7.76
C VAL A 97 3.45 9.50 8.17
N PHE A 98 3.53 9.82 9.47
CA PHE A 98 3.55 11.22 9.92
C PHE A 98 4.76 11.98 9.38
N SER A 99 5.95 11.37 9.40
CA SER A 99 7.15 11.95 8.80
C SER A 99 6.99 12.20 7.29
N GLY A 100 6.38 11.25 6.57
CA GLY A 100 6.08 11.40 5.14
C GLY A 100 5.00 12.43 4.83
N ALA A 101 4.11 12.68 5.77
CA ALA A 101 3.01 13.64 5.64
C ALA A 101 3.38 15.07 6.08
N GLU A 102 4.56 15.26 6.67
CA GLU A 102 5.04 16.59 7.06
C GLU A 102 5.15 17.49 5.82
N ASP A 103 4.51 18.65 5.85
CA ASP A 103 4.42 19.61 4.75
C ASP A 103 3.89 19.03 3.41
N ALA A 104 3.18 17.90 3.46
CA ALA A 104 2.56 17.31 2.27
C ALA A 104 1.15 17.85 2.03
N ASP A 105 0.82 18.08 0.76
CA ASP A 105 -0.54 18.39 0.35
C ASP A 105 -1.43 17.15 0.44
N PHE A 106 -2.63 17.31 0.98
CA PHE A 106 -3.66 16.28 0.99
C PHE A 106 -4.52 16.33 -0.26
N PRO A 107 -5.04 15.19 -0.70
CA PRO A 107 -5.02 13.88 -0.07
C PRO A 107 -3.73 13.10 -0.27
N LEU A 108 -3.52 12.06 0.58
CA LEU A 108 -2.38 11.17 0.51
C LEU A 108 -2.80 9.78 0.00
N LEU A 109 -2.08 9.27 -1.00
CA LEU A 109 -2.02 7.84 -1.34
C LEU A 109 -0.82 7.22 -0.62
N ILE A 110 -1.01 6.15 0.12
CA ILE A 110 0.07 5.43 0.79
C ILE A 110 0.16 4.02 0.20
N THR A 111 1.35 3.61 -0.19
CA THR A 111 1.64 2.23 -0.63
C THR A 111 3.00 1.77 -0.12
N THR A 112 3.39 0.53 -0.45
CA THR A 112 4.67 -0.05 -0.04
C THR A 112 5.57 -0.30 -1.23
N ALA A 113 6.89 -0.25 -1.02
CA ALA A 113 7.90 -0.41 -2.08
C ALA A 113 7.93 -1.80 -2.72
N ASP A 114 7.27 -2.79 -2.12
CA ASP A 114 7.18 -4.17 -2.57
C ASP A 114 5.87 -4.52 -3.31
N ASN A 115 5.01 -3.52 -3.54
CA ASN A 115 3.72 -3.69 -4.23
C ASN A 115 3.88 -3.56 -5.77
N CYS A 116 4.76 -4.37 -6.35
CA CYS A 116 5.28 -4.24 -7.72
C CYS A 116 4.26 -4.55 -8.83
N LEU A 117 3.12 -5.15 -8.51
CA LEU A 117 2.13 -5.60 -9.51
C LEU A 117 1.01 -4.59 -9.74
N VAL A 118 0.94 -3.53 -8.93
CA VAL A 118 -0.03 -2.46 -9.15
C VAL A 118 0.38 -1.64 -10.38
N THR A 119 -0.58 -1.48 -11.29
CA THR A 119 -0.38 -0.70 -12.51
C THR A 119 -0.78 0.76 -12.30
N PRO A 120 -0.40 1.69 -13.20
CA PRO A 120 -0.89 3.06 -13.18
C PRO A 120 -2.41 3.15 -13.12
N GLU A 121 -3.12 2.31 -13.91
CA GLU A 121 -4.57 2.25 -13.95
C GLU A 121 -5.15 1.77 -12.61
N GLY A 122 -4.47 0.83 -11.93
CA GLY A 122 -4.86 0.35 -10.59
C GLY A 122 -4.75 1.44 -9.54
N TYR A 123 -3.69 2.25 -9.56
CA TYR A 123 -3.59 3.42 -8.68
C TYR A 123 -4.65 4.48 -9.01
N SER A 124 -4.88 4.79 -10.30
CA SER A 124 -5.93 5.72 -10.72
C SER A 124 -7.33 5.21 -10.36
N GLU A 125 -7.60 3.90 -10.48
CA GLU A 125 -8.86 3.28 -10.03
C GLU A 125 -9.07 3.51 -8.52
N PHE A 126 -8.04 3.25 -7.71
CA PHE A 126 -8.11 3.44 -6.27
C PHE A 126 -8.36 4.91 -5.90
N ILE A 127 -7.59 5.83 -6.47
CA ILE A 127 -7.71 7.27 -6.25
C ILE A 127 -9.11 7.75 -6.66
N GLY A 128 -9.58 7.39 -7.85
CA GLY A 128 -10.89 7.77 -8.37
C GLY A 128 -12.01 7.34 -7.44
N LYS A 129 -12.01 6.07 -6.99
CA LYS A 129 -13.01 5.55 -6.03
C LYS A 129 -12.95 6.26 -4.67
N CYS A 130 -11.75 6.66 -4.19
CA CYS A 130 -11.61 7.43 -2.96
C CYS A 130 -12.22 8.83 -3.09
N LEU A 131 -11.97 9.51 -4.22
CA LEU A 131 -12.49 10.84 -4.50
C LEU A 131 -14.02 10.82 -4.70
N GLU A 132 -14.56 9.89 -5.48
CA GLU A 132 -16.00 9.69 -5.66
C GLU A 132 -16.72 9.44 -4.34
N ALA A 133 -16.12 8.61 -3.49
CA ALA A 133 -16.68 8.32 -2.18
C ALA A 133 -16.52 9.48 -1.19
N GLN A 134 -15.76 10.54 -1.52
CA GLN A 134 -15.36 11.59 -0.57
C GLN A 134 -14.76 10.98 0.71
N ALA A 135 -13.87 10.02 0.53
CA ALA A 135 -13.31 9.25 1.63
C ALA A 135 -12.37 10.09 2.48
N GLY A 136 -12.60 10.13 3.79
CA GLY A 136 -11.61 10.64 4.75
C GLY A 136 -10.45 9.66 4.95
N GLY A 137 -10.73 8.37 4.80
CA GLY A 137 -9.73 7.31 4.76
C GLY A 137 -10.24 6.11 3.96
N ALA A 138 -9.34 5.35 3.33
CA ALA A 138 -9.71 4.12 2.64
C ALA A 138 -8.59 3.08 2.68
N ALA A 139 -8.97 1.81 2.43
CA ALA A 139 -8.07 0.72 2.19
C ALA A 139 -8.47 -0.01 0.90
N GLY A 140 -7.48 -0.29 0.04
CA GLY A 140 -7.65 -1.07 -1.17
C GLY A 140 -7.73 -2.56 -0.85
N LEU A 141 -8.75 -3.23 -1.38
CA LEU A 141 -9.02 -4.65 -1.18
C LEU A 141 -9.25 -5.32 -2.52
N ALA A 142 -8.80 -6.57 -2.67
CA ALA A 142 -9.13 -7.42 -3.80
C ALA A 142 -9.87 -8.67 -3.32
N ARG A 143 -10.81 -9.17 -4.14
CA ARG A 143 -11.55 -10.39 -3.84
C ARG A 143 -10.63 -11.60 -3.87
N LYS A 144 -10.89 -12.55 -2.97
CA LYS A 144 -10.14 -13.81 -2.88
C LYS A 144 -10.13 -14.56 -4.19
N GLU A 145 -11.27 -14.60 -4.87
CA GLU A 145 -11.45 -15.28 -6.14
C GLU A 145 -10.54 -14.66 -7.22
N ASP A 146 -10.48 -13.35 -7.30
CA ASP A 146 -9.65 -12.62 -8.27
C ASP A 146 -8.16 -12.77 -7.98
N VAL A 147 -7.79 -12.73 -6.68
CA VAL A 147 -6.40 -12.96 -6.25
C VAL A 147 -5.94 -14.38 -6.56
N GLN A 148 -6.80 -15.38 -6.31
CA GLN A 148 -6.50 -16.78 -6.63
C GLN A 148 -6.48 -17.06 -8.14
N ALA A 149 -7.30 -16.35 -8.91
CA ALA A 149 -7.26 -16.41 -10.37
C ALA A 149 -6.00 -15.76 -10.96
N ALA A 150 -5.49 -14.69 -10.33
CA ALA A 150 -4.24 -14.03 -10.71
C ALA A 150 -3.04 -14.99 -10.54
N ASP A 151 -2.88 -15.56 -9.35
CA ASP A 151 -1.98 -16.67 -9.07
C ASP A 151 -2.34 -17.32 -7.70
N PRO A 152 -2.63 -18.64 -7.64
CA PRO A 152 -3.01 -19.31 -6.40
C PRO A 152 -1.87 -19.34 -5.35
N GLU A 153 -0.62 -19.16 -5.77
CA GLU A 153 0.53 -19.06 -4.88
C GLU A 153 0.84 -17.60 -4.47
N GLY A 154 0.16 -16.61 -5.03
CA GLY A 154 0.40 -15.20 -4.78
C GLY A 154 0.12 -14.80 -3.34
N GLN A 155 -1.11 -14.96 -2.91
CA GLN A 155 -1.54 -14.60 -1.56
C GLN A 155 -2.31 -15.76 -0.90
N LYS A 156 -2.00 -16.00 0.39
CA LYS A 156 -2.63 -17.12 1.16
C LYS A 156 -3.44 -16.65 2.36
N ARG A 157 -3.40 -15.34 2.68
CA ARG A 157 -4.12 -14.77 3.82
C ARG A 157 -5.26 -13.91 3.33
N PHE A 158 -6.48 -14.25 3.76
CA PHE A 158 -7.69 -13.52 3.41
C PHE A 158 -8.46 -13.17 4.68
N TYR A 159 -9.06 -11.99 4.66
CA TYR A 159 -10.02 -11.56 5.67
C TYR A 159 -11.40 -12.05 5.22
N GLU A 160 -12.00 -12.93 6.00
CA GLU A 160 -13.32 -13.49 5.68
C GLU A 160 -14.42 -12.59 6.25
N PHE A 161 -15.31 -12.13 5.37
CA PHE A 161 -16.51 -11.38 5.68
C PHE A 161 -17.74 -12.16 5.20
N ARG A 162 -18.95 -11.72 5.57
CA ARG A 162 -20.19 -12.34 5.09
C ARG A 162 -20.35 -12.24 3.57
N ASP A 163 -19.78 -11.22 2.98
CA ASP A 163 -19.81 -10.89 1.55
C ASP A 163 -18.60 -11.42 0.77
N GLY A 164 -17.78 -12.27 1.35
CA GLY A 164 -16.66 -12.95 0.71
C GLY A 164 -15.33 -12.79 1.42
N GLY A 165 -14.30 -13.42 0.89
CA GLY A 165 -12.92 -13.26 1.32
C GLY A 165 -12.26 -12.09 0.59
N PHE A 166 -11.39 -11.34 1.28
CA PHE A 166 -10.67 -10.21 0.72
C PHE A 166 -9.21 -10.20 1.18
N SER A 167 -8.32 -9.71 0.33
CA SER A 167 -6.93 -9.40 0.69
C SER A 167 -6.66 -7.92 0.56
N ASN A 168 -5.74 -7.41 1.39
CA ASN A 168 -5.28 -6.04 1.34
C ASN A 168 -4.34 -5.85 0.15
N CYS A 169 -4.50 -4.74 -0.58
CA CYS A 169 -3.67 -4.38 -1.72
C CYS A 169 -2.54 -3.41 -1.34
N ASN A 170 -2.27 -3.21 -0.05
CA ASN A 170 -1.26 -2.26 0.45
C ASN A 170 -1.40 -0.85 -0.16
N MET A 171 -2.64 -0.45 -0.42
CA MET A 171 -3.03 0.89 -0.83
C MET A 171 -3.96 1.49 0.21
N TYR A 172 -3.57 2.67 0.72
CA TYR A 172 -4.33 3.38 1.74
C TYR A 172 -4.50 4.83 1.34
N TRP A 173 -5.59 5.43 1.79
CA TRP A 173 -5.95 6.81 1.54
C TRP A 173 -6.12 7.59 2.83
N ILE A 174 -5.57 8.79 2.86
CA ILE A 174 -5.79 9.78 3.93
C ILE A 174 -6.23 11.09 3.26
N GLY A 175 -7.52 11.40 3.38
CA GLY A 175 -8.12 12.52 2.67
C GLY A 175 -7.81 13.90 3.26
N SER A 176 -7.30 13.98 4.49
CA SER A 176 -7.05 15.26 5.17
C SER A 176 -6.14 15.10 6.40
N ALA A 177 -5.61 16.22 6.89
CA ALA A 177 -4.86 16.27 8.15
C ALA A 177 -5.68 15.77 9.35
N LYS A 178 -7.01 16.00 9.36
CA LYS A 178 -7.91 15.45 10.37
C LYS A 178 -7.94 13.91 10.34
N ALA A 179 -7.99 13.34 9.15
CA ALA A 179 -7.94 11.88 9.00
C ALA A 179 -6.58 11.30 9.38
N LEU A 180 -5.48 12.00 9.07
CA LEU A 180 -4.13 11.63 9.51
C LEU A 180 -4.03 11.60 11.04
N SER A 181 -4.59 12.59 11.75
CA SER A 181 -4.56 12.63 13.22
C SER A 181 -5.22 11.42 13.86
N ALA A 182 -6.20 10.82 13.22
CA ALA A 182 -6.83 9.59 13.70
C ALA A 182 -5.91 8.37 13.63
N ALA A 183 -4.88 8.39 12.79
CA ALA A 183 -3.86 7.35 12.75
C ALA A 183 -3.02 7.30 14.04
N GLU A 184 -3.03 8.34 14.88
CA GLU A 184 -2.45 8.34 16.22
C GLU A 184 -2.98 7.19 17.10
N ILE A 185 -4.24 6.81 16.93
CA ILE A 185 -4.84 5.67 17.64
C ILE A 185 -4.12 4.37 17.27
N MET A 186 -3.55 4.31 16.06
CA MET A 186 -2.80 3.15 15.57
C MET A 186 -1.31 3.19 15.98
N ARG A 187 -0.77 4.35 16.40
CA ARG A 187 0.62 4.49 16.84
C ARG A 187 0.95 3.59 18.01
N GLU A 188 0.04 3.48 18.98
CA GLU A 188 0.18 2.58 20.10
C GLU A 188 0.01 1.09 19.72
N GLY A 189 -0.48 0.80 18.49
CA GLY A 189 -0.99 -0.49 18.05
C GLY A 189 -0.19 -1.21 16.96
N GLY A 190 1.02 -0.75 16.58
CA GLY A 190 1.83 -1.28 15.47
C GLY A 190 2.06 -2.81 15.43
N GLN A 191 1.54 -3.54 16.38
CA GLN A 191 1.37 -4.98 16.38
C GLN A 191 -0.01 -5.34 16.93
N PHE A 192 -1.07 -5.07 16.15
CA PHE A 192 -2.46 -5.38 16.53
C PHE A 192 -2.63 -6.81 17.07
N VAL A 193 -1.92 -7.77 16.49
CA VAL A 193 -2.00 -9.19 16.90
C VAL A 193 -1.53 -9.43 18.35
N LYS A 194 -0.59 -8.61 18.85
CA LYS A 194 0.00 -8.79 20.19
C LYS A 194 -0.79 -8.09 21.32
N PHE A 195 -1.68 -7.14 20.98
CA PHE A 195 -2.39 -6.33 22.00
C PHE A 195 -3.91 -6.25 21.73
N PRO A 196 -4.68 -7.30 22.03
CA PRO A 196 -6.12 -7.36 21.73
C PRO A 196 -6.93 -6.21 22.36
N ARG A 197 -6.53 -5.67 23.53
CA ARG A 197 -7.20 -4.52 24.16
C ARG A 197 -7.16 -3.25 23.32
N ARG A 198 -6.10 -3.06 22.51
CA ARG A 198 -5.94 -1.89 21.64
C ARG A 198 -6.83 -2.01 20.40
N ILE A 199 -6.93 -3.22 19.84
CA ILE A 199 -7.89 -3.51 18.76
C ILE A 199 -9.32 -3.26 19.25
N ILE A 200 -9.65 -3.71 20.47
CA ILE A 200 -10.95 -3.46 21.08
C ILE A 200 -11.20 -1.96 21.25
N LYS A 201 -10.18 -1.19 21.63
CA LYS A 201 -10.29 0.28 21.76
C LYS A 201 -10.48 0.95 20.40
N ALA A 202 -9.79 0.48 19.34
CA ALA A 202 -9.88 1.04 17.98
C ALA A 202 -11.17 0.62 17.26
N PHE A 203 -11.53 -0.64 17.30
CA PHE A 203 -12.62 -1.22 16.50
C PHE A 203 -13.89 -1.53 17.30
N GLY A 204 -13.80 -1.64 18.63
CA GLY A 204 -14.89 -2.10 19.50
C GLY A 204 -14.98 -3.62 19.58
N LEU A 205 -15.32 -4.15 20.78
CA LEU A 205 -15.37 -5.59 21.03
C LEU A 205 -16.37 -6.33 20.11
N VAL A 206 -17.55 -5.74 19.90
CA VAL A 206 -18.60 -6.34 19.06
C VAL A 206 -18.16 -6.45 17.59
N ASN A 207 -17.46 -5.44 17.08
CA ASN A 207 -16.94 -5.45 15.71
C ASN A 207 -15.81 -6.45 15.55
N LEU A 208 -14.98 -6.61 16.57
CA LEU A 208 -13.90 -7.59 16.57
C LEU A 208 -14.46 -9.02 16.57
N ILE A 209 -15.50 -9.28 17.35
CA ILE A 209 -16.21 -10.57 17.37
C ILE A 209 -16.83 -10.84 15.99
N ARG A 210 -17.54 -9.86 15.42
CA ARG A 210 -18.12 -9.99 14.07
C ARG A 210 -17.06 -10.26 13.00
N PHE A 211 -15.94 -9.53 13.05
CA PHE A 211 -14.80 -9.75 12.15
C PHE A 211 -14.21 -11.16 12.34
N ARG A 212 -14.00 -11.60 13.60
CA ARG A 212 -13.41 -12.91 13.90
C ARG A 212 -14.28 -14.07 13.41
N PHE A 213 -15.62 -13.91 13.40
CA PHE A 213 -16.58 -14.92 12.99
C PHE A 213 -17.18 -14.68 11.59
N GLY A 214 -16.68 -13.70 10.83
CA GLY A 214 -17.16 -13.41 9.48
C GLY A 214 -18.65 -13.04 9.39
N THR A 215 -19.24 -12.52 10.48
CA THR A 215 -20.72 -12.30 10.57
C THR A 215 -21.20 -10.95 10.08
N GLY A 216 -20.29 -10.06 9.66
CA GLY A 216 -20.58 -8.73 9.11
C GLY A 216 -20.04 -8.56 7.69
N SER A 217 -20.67 -7.70 6.86
CA SER A 217 -20.07 -7.28 5.61
C SER A 217 -18.94 -6.27 5.86
N LYS A 218 -18.01 -6.16 4.92
CA LYS A 218 -16.90 -5.20 5.00
C LYS A 218 -17.43 -3.76 5.10
N GLU A 219 -18.48 -3.41 4.35
CA GLU A 219 -19.09 -2.07 4.39
C GLU A 219 -19.59 -1.72 5.79
N LYS A 220 -20.31 -2.65 6.44
CA LYS A 220 -20.80 -2.41 7.82
C LYS A 220 -19.68 -2.24 8.82
N LEU A 221 -18.59 -2.99 8.67
CA LEU A 221 -17.42 -2.81 9.53
C LEU A 221 -16.82 -1.42 9.34
N PHE A 222 -16.60 -1.01 8.10
CA PHE A 222 -16.02 0.30 7.79
C PHE A 222 -16.94 1.45 8.21
N GLU A 223 -18.27 1.31 8.06
CA GLU A 223 -19.25 2.30 8.56
C GLU A 223 -19.16 2.45 10.11
N GLN A 224 -19.06 1.36 10.84
CA GLN A 224 -18.97 1.41 12.30
C GLN A 224 -17.65 2.04 12.77
N VAL A 225 -16.56 1.72 12.08
CA VAL A 225 -15.25 2.34 12.33
C VAL A 225 -15.28 3.83 11.95
N SER A 226 -15.95 4.21 10.85
CA SER A 226 -16.16 5.61 10.44
C SER A 226 -16.84 6.43 11.54
N LYS A 227 -17.91 5.91 12.13
CA LYS A 227 -18.60 6.58 13.24
C LYS A 227 -17.68 6.83 14.43
N ARG A 228 -16.76 5.93 14.68
CA ARG A 228 -15.82 6.04 15.80
C ARG A 228 -14.71 7.06 15.55
N PHE A 229 -14.23 7.14 14.31
CA PHE A 229 -13.19 8.09 13.92
C PHE A 229 -13.71 9.48 13.57
N GLY A 230 -15.02 9.62 13.35
CA GLY A 230 -15.65 10.89 13.02
C GLY A 230 -15.40 11.38 11.58
N PHE A 231 -15.04 10.46 10.67
CA PHE A 231 -14.93 10.67 9.23
C PHE A 231 -15.19 9.37 8.46
N LYS A 232 -15.49 9.50 7.16
CA LYS A 232 -15.86 8.38 6.32
C LYS A 232 -14.65 7.51 5.98
N LEU A 233 -14.67 6.24 6.40
CA LEU A 233 -13.74 5.19 6.00
C LEU A 233 -14.42 4.29 4.98
N VAL A 234 -13.71 3.94 3.90
CA VAL A 234 -14.25 3.20 2.76
C VAL A 234 -13.36 1.98 2.45
N PRO A 235 -13.93 0.77 2.33
CA PRO A 235 -13.26 -0.35 1.70
C PRO A 235 -13.36 -0.16 0.19
N VAL A 236 -12.25 0.06 -0.48
CA VAL A 236 -12.20 0.20 -1.93
C VAL A 236 -11.87 -1.14 -2.56
N GLU A 237 -12.86 -1.76 -3.18
CA GLU A 237 -12.67 -3.01 -3.91
C GLU A 237 -12.07 -2.71 -5.27
N LEU A 238 -10.94 -3.35 -5.59
CA LEU A 238 -10.19 -3.18 -6.83
C LEU A 238 -10.47 -4.33 -7.78
N SER A 239 -10.41 -4.02 -9.07
CA SER A 239 -10.82 -4.92 -10.14
C SER A 239 -9.81 -6.03 -10.45
N ASP A 240 -8.52 -5.87 -10.08
CA ASP A 240 -7.44 -6.80 -10.40
C ASP A 240 -6.84 -7.43 -9.14
N GLY A 241 -6.94 -8.76 -9.04
CA GLY A 241 -6.40 -9.54 -7.93
C GLY A 241 -4.88 -9.52 -7.81
N HIS A 242 -4.14 -9.19 -8.87
CA HIS A 242 -2.70 -9.04 -8.82
C HIS A 242 -2.26 -7.95 -7.82
N PHE A 243 -3.08 -6.94 -7.58
CA PHE A 243 -2.75 -5.81 -6.70
C PHE A 243 -2.63 -6.19 -5.23
N ALA A 244 -3.13 -7.36 -4.84
CA ALA A 244 -2.99 -7.89 -3.49
C ALA A 244 -1.78 -8.84 -3.32
N ILE A 245 -0.92 -8.95 -4.33
CA ILE A 245 0.28 -9.80 -4.30
C ILE A 245 1.50 -8.90 -4.15
N ASP A 246 2.04 -8.84 -2.95
CA ASP A 246 3.26 -8.12 -2.59
C ASP A 246 4.46 -9.07 -2.45
N VAL A 247 5.66 -8.55 -2.62
CA VAL A 247 6.90 -9.32 -2.57
C VAL A 247 7.40 -9.44 -1.13
N ASP A 248 6.87 -10.37 -0.36
CA ASP A 248 7.23 -10.55 1.05
C ASP A 248 8.31 -11.63 1.32
N ASN A 249 8.44 -12.58 0.39
CA ASN A 249 9.32 -13.75 0.53
C ASN A 249 9.62 -14.38 -0.83
N GLU A 250 10.45 -15.44 -0.86
CA GLU A 250 10.85 -16.15 -2.08
C GLU A 250 9.68 -16.63 -2.94
N ARG A 251 8.61 -17.10 -2.32
CA ARG A 251 7.42 -17.56 -3.04
C ARG A 251 6.74 -16.42 -3.78
N THR A 252 6.44 -15.32 -3.10
CA THR A 252 5.79 -14.16 -3.71
C THR A 252 6.72 -13.41 -4.66
N PHE A 253 8.04 -13.46 -4.42
CA PHE A 253 9.04 -12.97 -5.37
C PHE A 253 8.95 -13.73 -6.70
N ALA A 254 8.99 -15.08 -6.68
CA ALA A 254 8.90 -15.89 -7.88
C ALA A 254 7.57 -15.73 -8.63
N VAL A 255 6.45 -15.58 -7.90
CA VAL A 255 5.14 -15.29 -8.48
C VAL A 255 5.14 -13.94 -9.18
N THR A 256 5.69 -12.91 -8.53
CA THR A 256 5.77 -11.55 -9.10
C THR A 256 6.63 -11.52 -10.37
N GLU A 257 7.80 -12.18 -10.36
CA GLU A 257 8.63 -12.30 -11.56
C GLU A 257 7.90 -12.97 -12.73
N LYS A 258 7.21 -14.08 -12.45
CA LYS A 258 6.41 -14.81 -13.45
C LYS A 258 5.33 -13.94 -14.07
N ILE A 259 4.59 -13.20 -13.25
CA ILE A 259 3.50 -12.32 -13.71
C ILE A 259 4.07 -11.17 -14.55
N LEU A 260 5.14 -10.52 -14.09
CA LEU A 260 5.77 -9.43 -14.81
C LEU A 260 6.35 -9.89 -16.16
N LYS A 261 7.02 -11.04 -16.21
CA LYS A 261 7.51 -11.62 -17.48
C LYS A 261 6.38 -11.84 -18.47
N ARG A 262 5.23 -12.35 -18.02
CA ARG A 262 4.05 -12.53 -18.87
C ARG A 262 3.55 -11.19 -19.41
N ARG A 263 3.40 -10.17 -18.56
CA ARG A 263 2.96 -8.82 -18.96
C ARG A 263 3.94 -8.16 -19.97
N GLU A 264 5.25 -8.39 -19.83
CA GLU A 264 6.28 -7.89 -20.75
C GLU A 264 6.22 -8.61 -22.10
N GLY A 265 6.00 -9.94 -22.09
CA GLY A 265 5.82 -10.74 -23.32
C GLY A 265 4.59 -10.34 -24.13
N ASP A 266 3.46 -10.09 -23.46
CA ASP A 266 2.22 -9.66 -24.11
C ASP A 266 2.37 -8.28 -24.77
N ARG A 267 3.14 -7.35 -24.16
CA ARG A 267 3.43 -6.03 -24.72
C ARG A 267 4.35 -6.07 -25.96
N THR A 268 5.21 -7.07 -26.04
CA THR A 268 6.13 -7.23 -27.19
C THR A 268 5.44 -7.88 -28.38
N SER A 269 4.30 -8.53 -28.16
CA SER A 269 3.52 -9.25 -29.16
C SER A 269 2.33 -8.45 -29.74
N ALA A 270 2.04 -7.26 -29.20
CA ALA A 270 0.98 -6.35 -29.60
C ALA A 270 1.53 -5.15 -30.39
#